data_f9ea3cf9e0ff3a707fb38f30cc23c1ce
#
_entry.id   f9ea3cf9e0ff3a707fb38f30cc23c1ce
#
_cell.length_a   1.000
_cell.length_b   1.000
_cell.length_c   1.000
_cell.angle_alpha   90.00
_cell.angle_beta   90.00
_cell.angle_gamma   90.00
#
_symmetry.space_group_name_H-M   'P 1'
#
loop_
_entity.id
_entity.type
_entity.pdbx_description
1 polymer ?
#
loop_
_entity_poly.entity_id
_entity_poly.type
_entity_poly.pdbx_seq_one_letter_code
_entity_poly.pdbx_strand_id
1 'polypeptide(L)'
;LVFARKPAPLQVTWAGYVGSTGLSAIDYLVSDRYSTAADEEPYCREKVIRMPDGYVCYDPPDYAPKVGPLPSKRKDGITFCSFNNPAKINEDVVSVWARILGRVAGARLLIKYKGIDSIA
;
A
#
# COMPACT_ATOMS: atom_id res chain seq x y z
N LEU A 1 -10.41 -22.54 6.49
CA LEU A 1 -9.18 -22.68 5.67
C LEU A 1 -9.41 -23.60 4.45
N VAL A 2 -10.31 -23.20 3.54
CA VAL A 2 -10.67 -23.99 2.35
C VAL A 2 -9.44 -24.23 1.47
N PHE A 3 -8.70 -23.19 1.15
CA PHE A 3 -7.54 -23.27 0.25
C PHE A 3 -6.36 -24.09 0.80
N ALA A 4 -6.24 -24.22 2.12
CA ALA A 4 -5.22 -25.09 2.72
C ALA A 4 -5.45 -26.59 2.40
N ARG A 5 -6.67 -26.97 2.01
CA ARG A 5 -7.02 -28.34 1.62
C ARG A 5 -6.76 -28.63 0.12
N LYS A 6 -6.21 -27.66 -0.59
CA LYS A 6 -5.91 -27.72 -2.03
C LYS A 6 -7.08 -28.22 -2.87
N PRO A 7 -8.23 -27.52 -2.89
CA PRO A 7 -9.41 -27.93 -3.64
C PRO A 7 -9.25 -27.83 -5.16
N ALA A 8 -8.16 -27.24 -5.65
CA ALA A 8 -7.83 -27.14 -7.06
C ALA A 8 -6.41 -27.64 -7.33
N PRO A 9 -6.11 -28.22 -8.52
CA PRO A 9 -4.77 -28.67 -8.90
C PRO A 9 -3.75 -27.56 -8.87
N LEU A 10 -4.16 -26.33 -9.22
CA LEU A 10 -3.35 -25.11 -9.21
C LEU A 10 -4.06 -24.04 -8.40
N GLN A 11 -3.34 -23.42 -7.46
CA GLN A 11 -3.83 -22.33 -6.64
C GLN A 11 -2.87 -21.15 -6.69
N VAL A 12 -3.42 -19.97 -6.94
CA VAL A 12 -2.67 -18.73 -7.08
C VAL A 12 -3.22 -17.68 -6.11
N THR A 13 -2.36 -17.01 -5.38
CA THR A 13 -2.75 -15.84 -4.58
C THR A 13 -2.40 -14.56 -5.31
N TRP A 14 -3.33 -13.59 -5.28
CA TRP A 14 -3.21 -12.30 -5.92
C TRP A 14 -4.09 -11.24 -5.25
N ALA A 15 -3.62 -10.00 -5.21
CA ALA A 15 -4.35 -8.78 -4.85
C ALA A 15 -4.95 -8.70 -3.44
N GLY A 16 -5.07 -9.79 -2.69
CA GLY A 16 -5.62 -9.76 -1.33
C GLY A 16 -4.63 -9.25 -0.28
N TYR A 17 -3.41 -9.75 -0.35
CA TYR A 17 -2.29 -9.37 0.49
C TYR A 17 -0.99 -9.53 -0.30
N VAL A 18 -0.05 -8.62 -0.11
CA VAL A 18 1.18 -8.57 -0.92
C VAL A 18 2.26 -9.58 -0.51
N GLY A 19 2.11 -10.22 0.64
CA GLY A 19 3.07 -11.18 1.17
C GLY A 19 2.65 -12.64 0.94
N SER A 20 3.56 -13.55 1.30
CA SER A 20 3.31 -14.99 1.30
C SER A 20 2.11 -15.37 2.18
N THR A 21 1.34 -16.35 1.74
CA THR A 21 0.27 -16.97 2.57
C THR A 21 0.84 -17.94 3.60
N GLY A 22 2.09 -18.37 3.42
CA GLY A 22 2.73 -19.41 4.22
C GLY A 22 2.17 -20.82 4.00
N LEU A 23 1.23 -20.98 3.05
CA LEU A 23 0.56 -22.26 2.78
C LEU A 23 1.24 -23.01 1.64
N SER A 24 1.68 -24.24 1.92
CA SER A 24 2.24 -25.14 0.89
C SER A 24 1.20 -25.58 -0.16
N ALA A 25 -0.09 -25.34 0.11
CA ALA A 25 -1.17 -25.64 -0.83
C ALA A 25 -1.33 -24.55 -1.90
N ILE A 26 -0.77 -23.36 -1.73
CA ILE A 26 -0.77 -22.30 -2.73
C ILE A 26 0.52 -22.40 -3.54
N ASP A 27 0.39 -22.51 -4.87
CA ASP A 27 1.51 -22.77 -5.75
C ASP A 27 2.24 -21.48 -6.16
N TYR A 28 1.49 -20.40 -6.42
CA TYR A 28 2.03 -19.15 -6.93
C TYR A 28 1.50 -17.93 -6.19
N LEU A 29 2.37 -16.92 -6.05
CA LEU A 29 2.06 -15.56 -5.64
C LEU A 29 2.29 -14.62 -6.83
N VAL A 30 1.24 -13.93 -7.29
CA VAL A 30 1.39 -12.85 -8.28
C VAL A 30 1.75 -11.57 -7.54
N SER A 31 2.92 -11.05 -7.85
CA SER A 31 3.49 -9.84 -7.26
C SER A 31 4.24 -9.02 -8.33
N ASP A 32 5.04 -8.07 -7.90
CA ASP A 32 5.93 -7.29 -8.74
C ASP A 32 7.28 -7.05 -8.04
N ARG A 33 8.19 -6.37 -8.73
CA ARG A 33 9.53 -6.06 -8.20
C ARG A 33 9.53 -5.07 -7.04
N TYR A 34 8.44 -4.33 -6.85
CA TYR A 34 8.33 -3.30 -5.80
C TYR A 34 7.70 -3.85 -4.53
N SER A 35 6.76 -4.79 -4.68
CA SER A 35 6.00 -5.39 -3.57
C SER A 35 6.66 -6.63 -3.00
N THR A 36 7.43 -7.37 -3.83
CA THR A 36 8.24 -8.52 -3.40
C THR A 36 9.59 -8.43 -4.11
N ALA A 37 10.58 -7.87 -3.45
CA ALA A 37 11.93 -7.77 -3.98
C ALA A 37 12.55 -9.16 -4.22
N ALA A 38 13.61 -9.23 -5.03
CA ALA A 38 14.22 -10.52 -5.40
C ALA A 38 14.82 -11.24 -4.18
N ASP A 39 15.34 -10.50 -3.23
CA ASP A 39 15.92 -10.99 -1.98
C ASP A 39 14.87 -11.41 -0.95
N GLU A 40 13.62 -11.03 -1.13
CA GLU A 40 12.49 -11.46 -0.30
C GLU A 40 11.85 -12.79 -0.78
N GLU A 41 12.11 -13.20 -2.02
CA GLU A 41 11.56 -14.45 -2.56
C GLU A 41 11.86 -15.71 -1.73
N PRO A 42 13.06 -15.87 -1.13
CA PRO A 42 13.34 -17.03 -0.28
C PRO A 42 12.43 -17.15 0.96
N TYR A 43 11.78 -16.06 1.37
CA TYR A 43 10.83 -16.04 2.49
C TYR A 43 9.38 -16.32 2.04
N CYS A 44 9.12 -16.39 0.74
CA CYS A 44 7.82 -16.78 0.21
C CYS A 44 7.71 -18.30 0.14
N ARG A 45 6.56 -18.84 0.52
CA ARG A 45 6.28 -20.27 0.38
C ARG A 45 5.90 -20.62 -1.05
N GLU A 46 5.23 -19.70 -1.72
CA GLU A 46 4.78 -19.80 -3.10
C GLU A 46 5.90 -19.41 -4.07
N LYS A 47 5.82 -19.91 -5.30
CA LYS A 47 6.66 -19.41 -6.38
C LYS A 47 6.16 -18.03 -6.81
N VAL A 48 7.03 -17.02 -6.75
CA VAL A 48 6.67 -15.65 -7.10
C VAL A 48 6.64 -15.47 -8.62
N ILE A 49 5.50 -15.00 -9.14
CA ILE A 49 5.33 -14.53 -10.52
C ILE A 49 5.38 -13.00 -10.48
N ARG A 50 6.45 -12.41 -11.04
CA ARG A 50 6.63 -10.96 -11.05
C ARG A 50 6.07 -10.34 -12.31
N MET A 51 5.05 -9.50 -12.13
CA MET A 51 4.56 -8.64 -13.19
C MET A 51 5.56 -7.50 -13.47
N PRO A 52 5.74 -7.07 -14.72
CA PRO A 52 6.79 -6.11 -15.09
C PRO A 52 6.59 -4.71 -14.50
N ASP A 53 5.36 -4.21 -14.49
CA ASP A 53 5.05 -2.81 -14.18
C ASP A 53 4.23 -2.63 -12.89
N GLY A 54 3.80 -3.72 -12.28
CA GLY A 54 2.97 -3.75 -11.09
C GLY A 54 2.01 -4.92 -11.11
N TYR A 55 1.67 -5.45 -9.95
CA TYR A 55 0.76 -6.60 -9.82
C TYR A 55 -0.72 -6.19 -9.75
N VAL A 56 -0.98 -4.90 -9.61
CA VAL A 56 -2.33 -4.33 -9.61
C VAL A 56 -2.53 -3.51 -10.87
N CYS A 57 -3.60 -3.82 -11.61
CA CYS A 57 -4.05 -3.00 -12.72
C CYS A 57 -4.97 -1.89 -12.18
N TYR A 58 -4.64 -0.64 -12.47
CA TYR A 58 -5.45 0.52 -12.11
C TYR A 58 -5.78 1.33 -13.35
N ASP A 59 -7.07 1.53 -13.58
CA ASP A 59 -7.58 2.41 -14.62
C ASP A 59 -8.18 3.66 -13.93
N PRO A 60 -7.59 4.84 -14.12
CA PRO A 60 -8.12 6.06 -13.52
C PRO A 60 -9.48 6.38 -14.10
N PRO A 61 -10.47 6.78 -13.26
CA PRO A 61 -11.80 7.12 -13.76
C PRO A 61 -11.76 8.38 -14.64
N ASP A 62 -12.69 8.47 -15.59
CA ASP A 62 -12.77 9.58 -16.56
C ASP A 62 -12.87 10.97 -15.92
N TYR A 63 -13.43 11.04 -14.71
CA TYR A 63 -13.51 12.28 -13.93
C TYR A 63 -12.20 12.65 -13.22
N ALA A 64 -11.17 11.82 -13.28
CA ALA A 64 -9.90 12.11 -12.61
C ALA A 64 -9.27 13.38 -13.21
N PRO A 65 -8.83 14.34 -12.37
CA PRO A 65 -8.18 15.54 -12.87
C PRO A 65 -6.86 15.18 -13.56
N LYS A 66 -6.51 15.96 -14.58
CA LYS A 66 -5.20 15.83 -15.22
C LYS A 66 -4.08 16.06 -14.22
N VAL A 67 -3.00 15.32 -14.38
CA VAL A 67 -1.79 15.50 -13.57
C VAL A 67 -1.25 16.93 -13.75
N GLY A 68 -1.20 17.66 -12.63
CA GLY A 68 -0.67 19.03 -12.60
C GLY A 68 0.84 19.05 -12.33
N PRO A 69 1.44 20.25 -12.27
CA PRO A 69 2.85 20.39 -11.87
C PRO A 69 3.06 19.93 -10.42
N LEU A 70 4.26 19.45 -10.15
CA LEU A 70 4.64 18.96 -8.80
C LEU A 70 4.36 20.01 -7.71
N PRO A 71 3.50 19.73 -6.74
CA PRO A 71 3.09 20.70 -5.70
C PRO A 71 4.26 21.26 -4.90
N SER A 72 5.30 20.46 -4.63
CA SER A 72 6.49 20.92 -3.89
C SER A 72 7.33 21.97 -4.61
N LYS A 73 7.09 22.20 -5.92
CA LYS A 73 7.69 23.32 -6.66
C LYS A 73 7.01 24.66 -6.33
N ARG A 74 5.84 24.64 -5.72
CA ARG A 74 5.24 25.85 -5.15
C ARG A 74 5.96 26.19 -3.85
N LYS A 75 6.09 27.47 -3.56
CA LYS A 75 6.77 27.96 -2.34
C LYS A 75 6.02 27.69 -1.02
N ASP A 76 4.99 26.84 -1.06
CA ASP A 76 4.02 26.64 0.04
C ASP A 76 4.45 25.57 1.05
N GLY A 77 5.67 25.04 0.93
CA GLY A 77 6.18 23.98 1.80
C GLY A 77 5.78 22.57 1.35
N ILE A 78 6.14 21.58 2.15
CA ILE A 78 5.86 20.17 1.89
C ILE A 78 4.53 19.78 2.55
N THR A 79 3.69 19.06 1.82
CA THR A 79 2.49 18.45 2.37
C THR A 79 2.67 16.95 2.43
N PHE A 80 2.73 16.41 3.65
CA PHE A 80 2.63 14.97 3.89
C PHE A 80 1.16 14.56 3.82
N CYS A 81 0.88 13.32 3.42
CA CYS A 81 -0.50 12.85 3.40
C CYS A 81 -0.63 11.42 3.91
N SER A 82 -1.77 11.13 4.53
CA SER A 82 -2.18 9.80 4.92
C SER A 82 -3.63 9.54 4.52
N PHE A 83 -3.84 8.51 3.70
CA PHE A 83 -5.15 8.03 3.28
C PHE A 83 -5.47 6.66 3.88
N ASN A 84 -4.74 6.29 4.94
CA ASN A 84 -4.93 5.04 5.64
C ASN A 84 -6.20 5.03 6.48
N ASN A 85 -6.69 3.83 6.77
CA ASN A 85 -7.78 3.63 7.71
C ASN A 85 -7.44 4.28 9.07
N PRO A 86 -8.31 5.16 9.62
CA PRO A 86 -8.09 5.81 10.92
C PRO A 86 -7.81 4.85 12.08
N ALA A 87 -8.29 3.62 12.02
CA ALA A 87 -7.98 2.58 13.01
C ALA A 87 -6.47 2.25 13.13
N LYS A 88 -5.67 2.65 12.15
CA LYS A 88 -4.20 2.53 12.18
C LYS A 88 -3.50 3.74 12.82
N ILE A 89 -4.25 4.81 13.10
CA ILE A 89 -3.73 6.03 13.69
C ILE A 89 -3.83 5.90 15.22
N ASN A 90 -2.69 5.67 15.85
CA ASN A 90 -2.54 5.57 17.30
C ASN A 90 -1.62 6.67 17.83
N GLU A 91 -1.41 6.74 19.14
CA GLU A 91 -0.58 7.74 19.78
C GLU A 91 0.87 7.75 19.29
N ASP A 92 1.46 6.58 19.03
CA ASP A 92 2.82 6.47 18.52
C ASP A 92 2.94 7.07 17.12
N VAL A 93 1.98 6.77 16.23
CA VAL A 93 1.93 7.33 14.87
C VAL A 93 1.78 8.85 14.93
N VAL A 94 0.89 9.37 15.75
CA VAL A 94 0.69 10.81 15.92
C VAL A 94 1.94 11.48 16.47
N SER A 95 2.60 10.88 17.45
CA SER A 95 3.86 11.38 18.02
C SER A 95 4.98 11.45 16.97
N VAL A 96 5.10 10.43 16.12
CA VAL A 96 6.08 10.43 15.01
C VAL A 96 5.75 11.52 14.00
N TRP A 97 4.48 11.66 13.61
CA TRP A 97 4.07 12.72 12.67
C TRP A 97 4.32 14.12 13.22
N ALA A 98 4.02 14.36 14.50
CA ALA A 98 4.29 15.64 15.15
C ALA A 98 5.79 15.98 15.13
N ARG A 99 6.66 15.00 15.38
CA ARG A 99 8.12 15.18 15.29
C ARG A 99 8.60 15.48 13.88
N ILE A 100 8.01 14.85 12.85
CA ILE A 100 8.32 15.13 11.45
C ILE A 100 7.91 16.55 11.09
N LEU A 101 6.67 16.95 11.42
CA LEU A 101 6.16 18.29 11.16
C LEU A 101 6.98 19.38 11.87
N GLY A 102 7.43 19.12 13.09
CA GLY A 102 8.28 20.05 13.84
C GLY A 102 9.69 20.20 13.25
N ARG A 103 10.18 19.24 12.45
CA ARG A 103 11.51 19.29 11.81
C ARG A 103 11.50 19.88 10.41
N VAL A 104 10.34 19.94 9.75
CA VAL A 104 10.22 20.44 8.37
C VAL A 104 9.44 21.75 8.40
N ALA A 105 10.15 22.87 8.27
CA ALA A 105 9.56 24.19 8.29
C ALA A 105 8.46 24.36 7.23
N GLY A 106 7.28 24.83 7.62
CA GLY A 106 6.13 25.03 6.72
C GLY A 106 5.46 23.73 6.25
N ALA A 107 5.81 22.58 6.84
CA ALA A 107 5.16 21.33 6.51
C ALA A 107 3.70 21.29 6.98
N ARG A 108 2.89 20.60 6.19
CA ARG A 108 1.47 20.34 6.49
C ARG A 108 1.21 18.84 6.44
N LEU A 109 0.23 18.37 7.21
CA LEU A 109 -0.27 17.01 7.15
C LEU A 109 -1.72 17.02 6.68
N LEU A 110 -1.98 16.32 5.57
CA LEU A 110 -3.31 16.06 5.05
C LEU A 110 -3.73 14.64 5.42
N ILE A 111 -4.81 14.51 6.18
CA ILE A 111 -5.42 13.21 6.48
C ILE A 111 -6.76 13.16 5.77
N LYS A 112 -7.02 12.11 5.01
CA LYS A 112 -8.30 11.92 4.32
C LYS A 112 -8.74 10.47 4.45
N TYR A 113 -9.96 10.29 4.95
CA TYR A 113 -10.65 9.01 4.98
C TYR A 113 -12.15 9.22 5.08
N LYS A 114 -12.95 8.20 4.68
CA LYS A 114 -14.42 8.27 4.81
C LYS A 114 -14.80 8.40 6.29
N GLY A 115 -15.58 9.44 6.63
CA GLY A 115 -16.10 9.67 7.98
C GLY A 115 -15.12 10.32 8.95
N ILE A 116 -13.96 10.82 8.52
CA ILE A 116 -13.00 11.49 9.41
C ILE A 116 -13.50 12.87 9.85
N ASP A 117 -14.40 13.48 9.09
CA ASP A 117 -15.08 14.74 9.34
C ASP A 117 -16.26 14.61 10.32
N SER A 118 -16.67 13.40 10.64
CA SER A 118 -17.77 13.12 11.57
C SER A 118 -17.31 12.80 13.00
N ILE A 119 -16.02 12.94 13.29
CA ILE A 119 -15.47 12.84 14.64
C ILE A 119 -15.47 14.25 15.24
N ALA A 120 -16.62 14.66 15.78
CA ALA A 120 -16.76 15.83 16.62
C ALA A 120 -16.84 15.40 18.09
#